data_67caf5a4f6de75938267f7bfa85fa906
#
_entry.id   67caf5a4f6de75938267f7bfa85fa906
#
_cell.length_a   1.000
_cell.length_b   1.000
_cell.length_c   1.000
_cell.angle_alpha   90.00
_cell.angle_beta   90.00
_cell.angle_gamma   90.00
#
_symmetry.space_group_name_H-M   'P 1'
#
loop_
_entity.id
_entity.type
_entity.pdbx_description
1 polymer ?
#
loop_
_entity_poly.entity_id
_entity_poly.type
_entity_poly.pdbx_seq_one_letter_code
_entity_poly.pdbx_strand_id
1 'polypeptide(L)'
;MSCEPEIAQAVRDRGRRLTIQRAKILSALRHASDHQSAEQILDRVRDSDPHADISLSTVYRTLETSTDLHLTSELRGASGISVYEWNDPDTTHHHLECRDCGRTEEVDLSSLQIAEAEIRERIGFQADIRHLAIPGLCVDCGPDDG
;
A
#
# COMPACT_ATOMS: atom_id res chain seq x y z
N MET A 1 15.75 6.93 -14.27
CA MET A 1 14.58 6.56 -15.10
C MET A 1 13.33 7.09 -14.45
N SER A 2 12.51 7.77 -15.19
CA SER A 2 11.27 8.35 -14.67
C SER A 2 10.17 7.27 -14.67
N CYS A 3 9.67 6.87 -13.52
CA CYS A 3 8.48 6.01 -13.37
C CYS A 3 7.17 6.79 -13.60
N GLU A 4 7.25 8.07 -13.92
CA GLU A 4 6.09 8.93 -14.14
C GLU A 4 5.12 8.41 -15.22
N PRO A 5 5.59 7.86 -16.38
CA PRO A 5 4.67 7.36 -17.40
C PRO A 5 3.80 6.20 -16.90
N GLU A 6 4.36 5.29 -16.12
CA GLU A 6 3.65 4.11 -15.59
C GLU A 6 2.64 4.50 -14.50
N ILE A 7 3.04 5.38 -13.57
CA ILE A 7 2.14 5.95 -12.57
C ILE A 7 1.02 6.73 -13.25
N ALA A 8 1.36 7.55 -14.26
CA ALA A 8 0.38 8.32 -15.01
C ALA A 8 -0.62 7.42 -15.76
N GLN A 9 -0.14 6.32 -16.33
CA GLN A 9 -1.01 5.35 -16.98
C GLN A 9 -1.92 4.66 -15.97
N ALA A 10 -1.38 4.18 -14.85
CA ALA A 10 -2.15 3.51 -13.80
C ALA A 10 -3.26 4.41 -13.21
N VAL A 11 -3.00 5.70 -13.05
CA VAL A 11 -3.99 6.69 -12.58
C VAL A 11 -5.03 6.98 -13.65
N ARG A 12 -4.62 7.13 -14.92
CA ARG A 12 -5.54 7.35 -16.06
C ARG A 12 -6.48 6.18 -16.29
N ASP A 13 -5.99 4.95 -16.20
CA ASP A 13 -6.78 3.73 -16.38
C ASP A 13 -7.93 3.64 -15.34
N ARG A 14 -7.79 4.35 -14.22
CA ARG A 14 -8.81 4.47 -13.18
C ARG A 14 -9.64 5.75 -13.28
N GLY A 15 -9.58 6.43 -14.43
CA GLY A 15 -10.38 7.62 -14.71
C GLY A 15 -9.99 8.87 -13.92
N ARG A 16 -8.75 8.95 -13.43
CA ARG A 16 -8.26 10.08 -12.65
C ARG A 16 -7.14 10.82 -13.36
N ARG A 17 -6.97 12.10 -13.01
CA ARG A 17 -5.89 12.94 -13.52
C ARG A 17 -4.73 12.95 -12.54
N LEU A 18 -3.52 12.70 -13.05
CA LEU A 18 -2.29 12.85 -12.30
C LEU A 18 -1.83 14.30 -12.35
N THR A 19 -1.67 14.93 -11.19
CA THR A 19 -1.00 16.25 -11.08
C THR A 19 0.48 16.04 -10.80
N ILE A 20 1.30 17.07 -11.05
CA ILE A 20 2.75 17.03 -10.78
C ILE A 20 3.02 16.68 -9.31
N GLN A 21 2.29 17.29 -8.39
CA GLN A 21 2.45 16.99 -6.95
C GLN A 21 2.14 15.54 -6.62
N ARG A 22 1.03 15.01 -7.14
CA ARG A 22 0.65 13.59 -6.97
C ARG A 22 1.69 12.65 -7.59
N ALA A 23 2.21 12.99 -8.77
CA ALA A 23 3.25 12.20 -9.41
C ALA A 23 4.51 12.09 -8.55
N LYS A 24 4.96 13.19 -7.94
CA LYS A 24 6.12 13.21 -7.03
C LYS A 24 5.89 12.35 -5.78
N ILE A 25 4.71 12.46 -5.17
CA ILE A 25 4.33 11.69 -3.98
C ILE A 25 4.32 10.19 -4.30
N LEU A 26 3.62 9.79 -5.35
CA LEU A 26 3.49 8.38 -5.73
C LEU A 26 4.83 7.80 -6.24
N SER A 27 5.66 8.60 -6.90
CA SER A 27 7.01 8.19 -7.31
C SER A 27 7.91 7.96 -6.09
N ALA A 28 7.85 8.83 -5.09
CA ALA A 28 8.62 8.67 -3.85
C ALA A 28 8.22 7.38 -3.10
N LEU A 29 6.93 7.06 -3.05
CA LEU A 29 6.44 5.82 -2.46
C LEU A 29 6.86 4.59 -3.27
N ARG A 30 6.71 4.62 -4.59
CA ARG A 30 7.03 3.48 -5.47
C ARG A 30 8.51 3.09 -5.40
N HIS A 31 9.41 4.06 -5.21
CA HIS A 31 10.85 3.81 -5.08
C HIS A 31 11.30 3.49 -3.65
N ALA A 32 10.39 3.49 -2.69
CA ALA A 32 10.71 3.06 -1.34
C ALA A 32 10.84 1.53 -1.29
N SER A 33 11.85 1.05 -0.60
CA SER A 33 12.07 -0.38 -0.39
C SER A 33 11.15 -0.97 0.70
N ASP A 34 10.64 -0.11 1.57
CA ASP A 34 9.81 -0.48 2.72
C ASP A 34 8.56 0.39 2.78
N HIS A 35 7.61 -0.01 3.62
CA HIS A 35 6.44 0.80 3.95
C HIS A 35 6.84 2.16 4.47
N GLN A 36 6.15 3.21 4.05
CA GLN A 36 6.44 4.59 4.41
C GLN A 36 5.24 5.26 5.06
N SER A 37 5.48 6.02 6.13
CA SER A 37 4.49 6.97 6.64
C SER A 37 4.35 8.17 5.70
N ALA A 38 3.27 8.95 5.85
CA ALA A 38 3.07 10.15 5.05
C ALA A 38 4.21 11.17 5.25
N GLU A 39 4.73 11.29 6.46
CA GLU A 39 5.86 12.15 6.81
C GLU A 39 7.14 11.71 6.10
N GLN A 40 7.44 10.40 6.12
CA GLN A 40 8.60 9.85 5.44
C GLN A 40 8.52 10.05 3.91
N ILE A 41 7.32 9.91 3.34
CA ILE A 41 7.09 10.19 1.91
C ILE A 41 7.35 11.67 1.61
N LEU A 42 6.87 12.57 2.46
CA LEU A 42 7.10 14.01 2.30
C LEU A 42 8.59 14.35 2.36
N ASP A 43 9.32 13.77 3.31
CA ASP A 43 10.77 13.96 3.43
C ASP A 43 11.52 13.47 2.18
N ARG A 44 11.15 12.29 1.65
CA ARG A 44 11.70 11.79 0.38
C ARG A 44 11.44 12.71 -0.80
N VAL A 45 10.25 13.30 -0.88
CA VAL A 45 9.94 14.28 -1.94
C VAL A 45 10.80 15.51 -1.81
N ARG A 46 10.99 16.03 -0.59
CA ARG A 46 11.83 17.20 -0.31
C ARG A 46 13.31 16.94 -0.58
N ASP A 47 13.79 15.74 -0.28
CA ASP A 47 15.17 15.34 -0.57
C ASP A 47 15.43 15.27 -2.09
N SER A 48 14.45 14.82 -2.87
CA SER A 48 14.57 14.73 -4.33
C SER A 48 14.28 16.07 -5.04
N ASP A 49 13.42 16.89 -4.45
CA ASP A 49 13.07 18.23 -4.96
C ASP A 49 12.84 19.20 -3.81
N PRO A 50 13.92 19.90 -3.36
CA PRO A 50 13.83 20.86 -2.25
C PRO A 50 12.90 22.05 -2.51
N HIS A 51 12.52 22.28 -3.78
CA HIS A 51 11.62 23.37 -4.18
C HIS A 51 10.16 22.89 -4.36
N ALA A 52 9.89 21.61 -4.10
CA ALA A 52 8.53 21.10 -4.16
C ALA A 52 7.66 21.74 -3.08
N ASP A 53 6.68 22.53 -3.51
CA ASP A 53 5.66 23.10 -2.62
C ASP A 53 4.56 22.05 -2.37
N ILE A 54 4.85 21.09 -1.50
CA ILE A 54 3.94 20.00 -1.12
C ILE A 54 3.78 20.01 0.40
N SER A 55 2.53 20.12 0.84
CA SER A 55 2.16 20.02 2.25
C SER A 55 1.88 18.57 2.65
N LEU A 56 1.99 18.28 3.95
CA LEU A 56 1.64 16.97 4.50
C LEU A 56 0.17 16.60 4.21
N SER A 57 -0.75 17.57 4.25
CA SER A 57 -2.15 17.34 3.91
C SER A 57 -2.35 16.93 2.45
N THR A 58 -1.51 17.45 1.54
CA THR A 58 -1.50 17.02 0.13
C THR A 58 -1.03 15.58 -0.01
N VAL A 59 -0.04 15.18 0.78
CA VAL A 59 0.43 13.78 0.83
C VAL A 59 -0.71 12.86 1.28
N TYR A 60 -1.35 13.15 2.40
CA TYR A 60 -2.48 12.35 2.92
C TYR A 60 -3.61 12.21 1.91
N ARG A 61 -4.05 13.30 1.28
CA ARG A 61 -5.11 13.27 0.26
C ARG A 61 -4.72 12.45 -0.98
N THR A 62 -3.44 12.50 -1.35
CA THR A 62 -2.93 11.71 -2.47
C THR A 62 -2.93 10.22 -2.12
N LEU A 63 -2.47 9.87 -0.93
CA LEU A 63 -2.44 8.49 -0.44
C LEU A 63 -3.86 7.92 -0.28
N GLU A 64 -4.79 8.66 0.33
CA GLU A 64 -6.20 8.28 0.44
C GLU A 64 -6.80 7.99 -0.95
N THR A 65 -6.65 8.92 -1.88
CA THR A 65 -7.14 8.72 -3.26
C THR A 65 -6.50 7.53 -3.94
N SER A 66 -5.20 7.31 -3.77
CA SER A 66 -4.49 6.19 -4.39
C SER A 66 -4.85 4.84 -3.76
N THR A 67 -5.14 4.81 -2.47
CA THR A 67 -5.65 3.62 -1.78
C THR A 67 -7.07 3.27 -2.25
N ASP A 68 -7.96 4.26 -2.40
CA ASP A 68 -9.30 4.06 -2.98
C ASP A 68 -9.22 3.53 -4.41
N LEU A 69 -8.20 3.91 -5.15
CA LEU A 69 -7.93 3.41 -6.51
C LEU A 69 -7.17 2.07 -6.54
N HIS A 70 -6.86 1.48 -5.41
CA HIS A 70 -6.06 0.26 -5.28
C HIS A 70 -4.65 0.35 -5.90
N LEU A 71 -4.09 1.55 -5.97
CA LEU A 71 -2.72 1.80 -6.41
C LEU A 71 -1.72 1.67 -5.26
N THR A 72 -2.20 1.88 -4.04
CA THR A 72 -1.43 1.78 -2.80
C THR A 72 -2.23 0.99 -1.77
N SER A 73 -1.53 0.37 -0.85
CA SER A 73 -2.11 -0.25 0.35
C SER A 73 -1.74 0.56 1.58
N GLU A 74 -2.67 0.66 2.51
CA GLU A 74 -2.47 1.25 3.83
C GLU A 74 -2.43 0.14 4.87
N LEU A 75 -1.41 0.17 5.72
CA LEU A 75 -1.26 -0.69 6.87
C LEU A 75 -1.19 0.15 8.14
N ARG A 76 -1.76 -0.32 9.21
CA ARG A 76 -1.66 0.33 10.50
C ARG A 76 -0.46 -0.25 11.25
N GLY A 77 0.61 0.54 11.37
CA GLY A 77 1.82 0.14 12.10
C GLY A 77 1.62 -0.01 13.61
N ALA A 78 2.60 -0.60 14.28
CA ALA A 78 2.61 -0.88 15.72
C ALA A 78 2.33 0.33 16.61
N SER A 79 2.74 1.52 16.18
CA SER A 79 2.52 2.78 16.88
C SER A 79 1.15 3.43 16.62
N GLY A 80 0.27 2.77 15.83
CA GLY A 80 -0.99 3.35 15.35
C GLY A 80 -0.83 4.34 14.20
N ILE A 81 0.40 4.51 13.69
CA ILE A 81 0.70 5.34 12.52
C ILE A 81 0.41 4.52 11.26
N SER A 82 -0.34 5.10 10.33
CA SER A 82 -0.55 4.49 9.02
C SER A 82 0.73 4.54 8.19
N VAL A 83 1.06 3.42 7.58
CA VAL A 83 2.14 3.28 6.62
C VAL A 83 1.59 2.78 5.29
N TYR A 84 2.23 3.13 4.22
CA TYR A 84 1.77 2.91 2.86
C TYR A 84 2.82 2.20 2.02
N GLU A 85 2.35 1.43 1.06
CA GLU A 85 3.18 0.83 0.02
C GLU A 85 2.54 0.97 -1.35
N TRP A 86 3.36 0.94 -2.39
CA TRP A 86 2.90 0.88 -3.77
C TRP A 86 2.47 -0.55 -4.13
N ASN A 87 1.28 -0.71 -4.69
CA ASN A 87 0.79 -2.00 -5.17
C ASN A 87 1.36 -2.27 -6.56
N ASP A 88 2.43 -3.04 -6.63
CA ASP A 88 2.99 -3.47 -7.89
C ASP A 88 2.11 -4.62 -8.46
N PRO A 89 1.56 -4.46 -9.69
CA PRO A 89 0.73 -5.52 -10.29
C PRO A 89 1.48 -6.82 -10.55
N ASP A 90 2.81 -6.77 -10.63
CA ASP A 90 3.66 -7.93 -10.89
C ASP A 90 4.06 -8.68 -9.61
N THR A 91 3.79 -8.11 -8.45
CA THR A 91 4.07 -8.72 -7.15
C THR A 91 2.77 -9.02 -6.40
N THR A 92 2.70 -10.22 -5.83
CA THR A 92 1.62 -10.64 -4.94
C THR A 92 2.25 -10.95 -3.59
N HIS A 93 1.88 -10.18 -2.57
CA HIS A 93 2.29 -10.44 -1.20
C HIS A 93 1.17 -10.06 -0.23
N HIS A 94 1.20 -10.65 0.92
CA HIS A 94 0.20 -10.47 1.95
C HIS A 94 0.89 -10.05 3.23
N HIS A 95 0.19 -9.32 4.06
CA HIS A 95 0.70 -8.87 5.34
C HIS A 95 -0.09 -9.52 6.46
N LEU A 96 0.63 -10.04 7.45
CA LEU A 96 0.06 -10.45 8.72
C LEU A 96 0.25 -9.30 9.70
N GLU A 97 -0.81 -8.86 10.35
CA GLU A 97 -0.76 -7.75 11.31
C GLU A 97 -1.25 -8.22 12.69
N CYS A 98 -0.37 -8.13 13.68
CA CYS A 98 -0.75 -8.44 15.06
C CYS A 98 -1.60 -7.30 15.66
N ARG A 99 -2.81 -7.61 16.08
CA ARG A 99 -3.73 -6.63 16.68
C ARG A 99 -3.29 -6.12 18.05
N ASP A 100 -2.41 -6.84 18.72
CA ASP A 100 -1.95 -6.49 20.07
C ASP A 100 -0.67 -5.65 20.02
N CYS A 101 0.42 -6.16 19.45
CA CYS A 101 1.70 -5.45 19.42
C CYS A 101 1.96 -4.69 18.10
N GLY A 102 1.11 -4.85 17.09
CA GLY A 102 1.24 -4.21 15.77
C GLY A 102 2.37 -4.75 14.92
N ARG A 103 3.00 -5.87 15.29
CA ARG A 103 3.99 -6.54 14.45
C ARG A 103 3.39 -6.88 13.11
N THR A 104 4.12 -6.56 12.04
CA THR A 104 3.72 -6.84 10.66
C THR A 104 4.74 -7.79 10.05
N GLU A 105 4.27 -8.80 9.35
CA GLU A 105 5.10 -9.74 8.59
C GLU A 105 4.56 -9.86 7.17
N GLU A 106 5.45 -9.83 6.19
CA GLU A 106 5.12 -10.08 4.80
C GLU A 106 5.19 -11.58 4.51
N VAL A 107 4.16 -12.10 3.85
CA VAL A 107 4.09 -13.51 3.47
C VAL A 107 3.58 -13.67 2.04
N ASP A 108 4.06 -14.71 1.37
CA ASP A 108 3.48 -15.17 0.10
C ASP A 108 2.53 -16.34 0.39
N LEU A 109 1.24 -16.09 0.26
CA LEU A 109 0.19 -17.08 0.47
C LEU A 109 -0.47 -17.46 -0.85
N SER A 110 0.15 -18.33 -1.61
CA SER A 110 -0.40 -18.83 -2.89
C SER A 110 -1.79 -19.49 -2.75
N SER A 111 -2.13 -20.00 -1.56
CA SER A 111 -3.46 -20.53 -1.23
C SER A 111 -4.58 -19.47 -1.34
N LEU A 112 -4.29 -18.21 -1.17
CA LEU A 112 -5.28 -17.14 -1.34
C LEU A 112 -5.68 -16.94 -2.80
N GLN A 113 -4.85 -17.30 -3.77
CA GLN A 113 -5.22 -17.30 -5.19
C GLN A 113 -6.32 -18.34 -5.48
N ILE A 114 -6.31 -19.44 -4.76
CA ILE A 114 -7.37 -20.47 -4.84
C ILE A 114 -8.68 -19.89 -4.31
N ALA A 115 -8.62 -19.16 -3.20
CA ALA A 115 -9.79 -18.48 -2.62
C ALA A 115 -10.37 -17.43 -3.57
N GLU A 116 -9.53 -16.66 -4.26
CA GLU A 116 -9.97 -15.68 -5.28
C GLU A 116 -10.71 -16.37 -6.43
N ALA A 117 -10.16 -17.47 -6.93
CA ALA A 117 -10.79 -18.25 -8.00
C ALA A 117 -12.14 -18.86 -7.55
N GLU A 118 -12.21 -19.39 -6.33
CA GLU A 118 -13.43 -19.93 -5.76
C GLU A 118 -14.52 -18.85 -5.55
N ILE A 119 -14.16 -17.68 -5.08
CA ILE A 119 -15.08 -16.54 -4.94
C ILE A 119 -15.65 -16.15 -6.31
N ARG A 120 -14.80 -16.08 -7.33
CA ARG A 120 -15.24 -15.75 -8.70
C ARG A 120 -16.20 -16.80 -9.25
N GLU A 121 -15.89 -18.08 -9.08
CA GLU A 121 -16.70 -19.18 -9.60
C GLU A 121 -18.05 -19.29 -8.90
N ARG A 122 -18.08 -19.19 -7.57
CA ARG A 122 -19.30 -19.43 -6.77
C ARG A 122 -20.21 -18.21 -6.67
N ILE A 123 -19.65 -17.00 -6.65
CA ILE A 123 -20.36 -15.76 -6.35
C ILE A 123 -20.37 -14.81 -7.55
N GLY A 124 -19.47 -15.01 -8.53
CA GLY A 124 -19.28 -14.10 -9.66
C GLY A 124 -18.60 -12.78 -9.27
N PHE A 125 -17.97 -12.73 -8.08
CA PHE A 125 -17.32 -11.54 -7.56
C PHE A 125 -15.82 -11.59 -7.85
N GLN A 126 -15.27 -10.51 -8.44
CA GLN A 126 -13.83 -10.36 -8.67
C GLN A 126 -13.20 -9.74 -7.42
N ALA A 127 -12.68 -10.58 -6.53
CA ALA A 127 -11.94 -10.13 -5.36
C ALA A 127 -10.53 -9.68 -5.77
N ASP A 128 -10.04 -8.58 -5.22
CA ASP A 128 -8.63 -8.19 -5.30
C ASP A 128 -7.97 -8.46 -3.96
N ILE A 129 -7.32 -9.60 -3.85
CA ILE A 129 -6.66 -10.07 -2.62
C ILE A 129 -5.14 -10.10 -2.74
N ARG A 130 -4.56 -9.47 -3.78
CA ARG A 130 -3.12 -9.51 -4.03
C ARG A 130 -2.28 -8.84 -2.93
N HIS A 131 -2.84 -7.85 -2.27
CA HIS A 131 -2.21 -7.08 -1.19
C HIS A 131 -3.12 -7.03 0.03
N LEU A 132 -3.44 -8.19 0.59
CA LEU A 132 -4.34 -8.31 1.72
C LEU A 132 -3.58 -8.21 3.05
N ALA A 133 -4.03 -7.34 3.94
CA ALA A 133 -3.61 -7.34 5.33
C ALA A 133 -4.53 -8.25 6.15
N ILE A 134 -3.96 -9.26 6.78
CA ILE A 134 -4.69 -10.26 7.57
C ILE A 134 -4.44 -9.97 9.06
N PRO A 135 -5.45 -9.50 9.79
CA PRO A 135 -5.31 -9.25 11.23
C PRO A 135 -5.32 -10.55 12.02
N GLY A 136 -4.48 -10.62 13.04
CA GLY A 136 -4.39 -11.79 13.91
C GLY A 136 -3.63 -11.49 15.20
N LEU A 137 -3.02 -12.49 15.78
CA LEU A 137 -2.09 -12.39 16.91
C LEU A 137 -0.79 -13.10 16.54
N CYS A 138 0.34 -12.45 16.81
CA CYS A 138 1.64 -13.10 16.62
C CYS A 138 1.89 -14.14 17.74
N VAL A 139 2.91 -14.95 17.57
CA VAL A 139 3.29 -16.01 18.51
C VAL A 139 3.52 -15.48 19.93
N ASP A 140 4.03 -14.25 20.05
CA ASP A 140 4.33 -13.64 21.36
C ASP A 140 3.09 -13.05 22.05
N CYS A 141 2.01 -12.76 21.29
CA CYS A 141 0.77 -12.16 21.80
C CYS A 141 -0.43 -13.11 21.75
N GLY A 142 -0.28 -14.23 21.04
CA GLY A 142 -1.30 -15.27 20.97
C GLY A 142 -1.39 -16.08 22.27
N PRO A 143 -2.49 -16.81 22.50
CA PRO A 143 -2.55 -17.76 23.59
C PRO A 143 -1.43 -18.80 23.39
N ASP A 144 -0.73 -19.14 24.49
CA ASP A 144 0.15 -20.29 24.51
C ASP A 144 -0.70 -21.53 24.21
N ASP A 145 -0.64 -22.03 22.98
CA ASP A 145 -1.14 -23.35 22.65
C ASP A 145 -0.18 -24.36 23.29
N GLY A 146 -0.44 -24.62 24.58
CA GLY A 146 0.29 -25.61 25.37
C GLY A 146 -0.01 -27.04 24.94
#